data_fa40bb5e469f75039434ae3be64dab60
#
_entry.id   fa40bb5e469f75039434ae3be64dab60
#
_cell.length_a   1.000
_cell.length_b   1.000
_cell.length_c   1.000
_cell.angle_alpha   90.00
_cell.angle_beta   90.00
_cell.angle_gamma   90.00
#
_symmetry.space_group_name_H-M   'P 1'
#
loop_
_entity.id
_entity.type
_entity.pdbx_description
1 polymer ?
#
loop_
_entity_poly.entity_id
_entity_poly.type
_entity_poly.pdbx_seq_one_letter_code
_entity_poly.pdbx_strand_id
1 'polypeptide(L)'
;MAGTLQIKHGAKMRVAYDAPVGQEPKFNMVCTFNKAIDESAFLVSVPMVGGKALIPEDTQKMLFQYGEGDDAQIIAGYVDDTVKEGIRRYWKVRRVTEQRQLIKRIDVRMKIELPVQFMQDTWSLNSDGEIDKEQGQTMDISNNGLAVYMNHWFDVGESCIFTLPRIGTVSSGQKSHDVVGVVCWMR
;
A
#
# COMPACT_ATOMS: atom_id res chain seq x y z
N MET A 1 13.30 -8.90 18.07
CA MET A 1 14.42 -9.67 17.47
C MET A 1 14.00 -10.04 16.06
N ALA A 2 14.76 -9.65 15.04
CA ALA A 2 14.50 -10.04 13.67
C ALA A 2 14.91 -11.52 13.52
N GLY A 3 13.97 -12.41 13.26
CA GLY A 3 14.27 -13.83 13.05
C GLY A 3 15.10 -14.06 11.78
N THR A 4 15.86 -15.14 11.76
CA THR A 4 16.62 -15.59 10.59
C THR A 4 15.66 -15.81 9.41
N LEU A 5 16.05 -15.31 8.22
CA LEU A 5 15.26 -15.50 6.99
C LEU A 5 15.25 -16.99 6.60
N GLN A 6 14.08 -17.60 6.68
CA GLN A 6 13.84 -18.97 6.24
C GLN A 6 13.37 -19.01 4.79
N ILE A 7 14.21 -18.55 3.86
CA ILE A 7 13.92 -18.59 2.43
C ILE A 7 14.78 -19.68 1.79
N LYS A 8 14.14 -20.52 0.99
CA LYS A 8 14.86 -21.60 0.28
C LYS A 8 15.80 -21.01 -0.78
N HIS A 9 17.02 -21.52 -0.85
CA HIS A 9 17.93 -21.21 -1.96
C HIS A 9 17.25 -21.44 -3.32
N GLY A 10 17.42 -20.52 -4.24
CA GLY A 10 16.77 -20.57 -5.55
C GLY A 10 15.32 -20.08 -5.59
N ALA A 11 14.73 -19.68 -4.47
CA ALA A 11 13.38 -19.14 -4.46
C ALA A 11 13.30 -17.85 -5.30
N LYS A 12 12.30 -17.78 -6.16
CA LYS A 12 12.01 -16.58 -6.94
C LYS A 12 11.42 -15.50 -6.03
N MET A 13 11.90 -14.29 -6.20
CA MET A 13 11.40 -13.10 -5.50
C MET A 13 11.02 -12.03 -6.53
N ARG A 14 9.87 -11.42 -6.33
CA ARG A 14 9.47 -10.24 -7.10
C ARG A 14 10.04 -9.01 -6.41
N VAL A 15 10.51 -8.05 -7.20
CA VAL A 15 11.20 -6.87 -6.69
C VAL A 15 10.51 -5.61 -7.18
N ALA A 16 10.38 -4.63 -6.31
CA ALA A 16 9.89 -3.30 -6.61
C ALA A 16 10.75 -2.25 -5.92
N TYR A 17 10.74 -1.03 -6.43
CA TYR A 17 11.15 0.12 -5.66
C TYR A 17 10.09 0.42 -4.59
N ASP A 18 10.52 0.89 -3.41
CA ASP A 18 9.58 1.37 -2.39
C ASP A 18 8.81 2.56 -2.96
N ALA A 19 7.50 2.50 -2.87
CA ALA A 19 6.63 3.53 -3.41
C ALA A 19 6.35 4.61 -2.34
N PRO A 20 6.12 5.85 -2.73
CA PRO A 20 5.64 6.88 -1.82
C PRO A 20 4.39 6.43 -1.06
N VAL A 21 4.19 6.99 0.13
CA VAL A 21 3.00 6.68 0.95
C VAL A 21 1.72 6.85 0.13
N GLY A 22 0.87 5.83 0.15
CA GLY A 22 -0.39 5.80 -0.60
C GLY A 22 -0.30 5.31 -2.05
N GLN A 23 0.89 4.98 -2.55
CA GLN A 23 1.05 4.29 -3.84
C GLN A 23 1.39 2.81 -3.62
N GLU A 24 0.85 1.95 -4.48
CA GLU A 24 1.22 0.54 -4.47
C GLU A 24 2.56 0.33 -5.18
N PRO A 25 3.50 -0.40 -4.55
CA PRO A 25 4.75 -0.75 -5.21
C PRO A 25 4.50 -1.64 -6.43
N LYS A 26 5.14 -1.33 -7.55
CA LYS A 26 5.03 -2.11 -8.78
C LYS A 26 6.11 -3.19 -8.81
N PHE A 27 5.75 -4.43 -8.49
CA PHE A 27 6.64 -5.60 -8.54
C PHE A 27 6.84 -6.09 -9.99
N ASN A 28 7.64 -5.37 -10.75
CA ASN A 28 7.90 -5.61 -12.16
C ASN A 28 9.28 -6.22 -12.45
N MET A 29 10.07 -6.47 -11.42
CA MET A 29 11.39 -7.11 -11.53
C MET A 29 11.37 -8.47 -10.82
N VAL A 30 12.26 -9.35 -11.21
CA VAL A 30 12.40 -10.67 -10.60
C VAL A 30 13.87 -10.93 -10.29
N CYS A 31 14.15 -11.45 -9.12
CA CYS A 31 15.44 -11.99 -8.72
C CYS A 31 15.27 -13.38 -8.10
N THR A 32 16.41 -13.99 -7.77
CA THR A 32 16.43 -15.30 -7.11
C THR A 32 17.21 -15.17 -5.80
N PHE A 33 16.63 -15.65 -4.71
CA PHE A 33 17.31 -15.71 -3.43
C PHE A 33 18.48 -16.68 -3.48
N ASN A 34 19.67 -16.23 -3.07
CA ASN A 34 20.86 -17.06 -3.00
C ASN A 34 21.05 -17.62 -1.57
N LYS A 35 21.32 -16.74 -0.62
CA LYS A 35 21.53 -17.10 0.79
C LYS A 35 21.32 -15.91 1.73
N ALA A 36 20.98 -16.18 2.98
CA ALA A 36 21.17 -15.24 4.06
C ALA A 36 22.68 -15.14 4.39
N ILE A 37 23.16 -13.94 4.62
CA ILE A 37 24.52 -13.71 5.13
C ILE A 37 24.47 -13.79 6.65
N ASP A 38 23.53 -13.06 7.23
CA ASP A 38 23.23 -12.99 8.65
C ASP A 38 21.76 -12.58 8.86
N GLU A 39 21.37 -12.18 10.08
CA GLU A 39 20.02 -11.72 10.37
C GLU A 39 19.66 -10.40 9.69
N SER A 40 20.67 -9.60 9.33
CA SER A 40 20.52 -8.26 8.77
C SER A 40 20.72 -8.18 7.26
N ALA A 41 21.28 -9.21 6.62
CA ALA A 41 21.64 -9.15 5.21
C ALA A 41 21.46 -10.49 4.47
N PHE A 42 21.19 -10.39 3.18
CA PHE A 42 21.04 -11.54 2.28
C PHE A 42 21.55 -11.24 0.85
N LEU A 43 21.81 -12.29 0.09
CA LEU A 43 22.17 -12.21 -1.32
C LEU A 43 21.02 -12.63 -2.23
N VAL A 44 20.79 -11.84 -3.27
CA VAL A 44 19.89 -12.16 -4.38
C VAL A 44 20.59 -11.97 -5.71
N SER A 45 20.18 -12.72 -6.73
CA SER A 45 20.69 -12.47 -8.09
C SER A 45 20.33 -11.04 -8.53
N VAL A 46 21.23 -10.41 -9.30
CA VAL A 46 20.95 -9.08 -9.87
C VAL A 46 19.78 -9.18 -10.85
N PRO A 47 18.68 -8.41 -10.65
CA PRO A 47 17.58 -8.38 -11.60
C PRO A 47 18.02 -7.85 -12.95
N MET A 48 17.41 -8.39 -14.00
CA MET A 48 17.64 -7.94 -15.37
C MET A 48 16.39 -7.20 -15.88
N VAL A 49 16.58 -6.01 -16.41
CA VAL A 49 15.51 -5.22 -17.03
C VAL A 49 15.93 -4.91 -18.46
N GLY A 50 15.13 -5.36 -19.44
CA GLY A 50 15.45 -5.19 -20.85
C GLY A 50 16.81 -5.80 -21.26
N GLY A 51 17.22 -6.91 -20.64
CA GLY A 51 18.51 -7.58 -20.93
C GLY A 51 19.74 -6.92 -20.28
N LYS A 52 19.56 -5.85 -19.50
CA LYS A 52 20.63 -5.16 -18.77
C LYS A 52 20.51 -5.40 -17.28
N ALA A 53 21.65 -5.56 -16.60
CA ALA A 53 21.67 -5.63 -15.14
C ALA A 53 21.19 -4.31 -14.56
N LEU A 54 20.24 -4.38 -13.63
CA LEU A 54 19.79 -3.22 -12.91
C LEU A 54 20.88 -2.73 -11.94
N ILE A 55 21.14 -1.44 -11.92
CA ILE A 55 22.01 -0.79 -10.94
C ILE A 55 21.11 0.10 -10.10
N PRO A 56 20.79 -0.28 -8.85
CA PRO A 56 20.00 0.57 -7.98
C PRO A 56 20.80 1.80 -7.56
N GLU A 57 20.11 2.88 -7.27
CA GLU A 57 20.72 4.03 -6.61
C GLU A 57 21.04 3.68 -5.14
N ASP A 58 22.19 4.12 -4.62
CA ASP A 58 22.70 3.72 -3.29
C ASP A 58 21.74 4.00 -2.12
N THR A 59 20.82 4.93 -2.29
CA THR A 59 19.86 5.35 -1.25
C THR A 59 18.46 4.81 -1.47
N GLN A 60 18.23 4.03 -2.52
CA GLN A 60 16.88 3.62 -2.90
C GLN A 60 16.45 2.35 -2.17
N LYS A 61 15.42 2.49 -1.34
CA LYS A 61 14.79 1.37 -0.66
C LYS A 61 14.05 0.48 -1.65
N MET A 62 14.25 -0.81 -1.54
CA MET A 62 13.64 -1.81 -2.39
C MET A 62 12.80 -2.80 -1.56
N LEU A 63 11.79 -3.36 -2.20
CA LEU A 63 10.89 -4.35 -1.63
C LEU A 63 11.09 -5.68 -2.36
N PHE A 64 11.27 -6.74 -1.60
CA PHE A 64 11.47 -8.10 -2.09
C PHE A 64 10.31 -8.97 -1.61
N GLN A 65 9.44 -9.37 -2.53
CA GLN A 65 8.30 -10.23 -2.25
C GLN A 65 8.65 -11.68 -2.56
N TYR A 66 8.41 -12.58 -1.62
CA TYR A 66 8.53 -14.03 -1.81
C TYR A 66 7.29 -14.75 -1.27
N GLY A 67 7.05 -15.98 -1.74
CA GLY A 67 5.81 -16.70 -1.49
C GLY A 67 4.70 -16.29 -2.46
N GLU A 68 3.62 -17.01 -2.44
CA GLU A 68 2.46 -16.81 -3.30
C GLU A 68 1.17 -16.69 -2.48
N GLY A 69 0.18 -16.02 -3.05
CA GLY A 69 -1.13 -15.89 -2.42
C GLY A 69 -1.07 -15.16 -1.08
N ASP A 70 -1.74 -15.73 -0.08
CA ASP A 70 -1.89 -15.14 1.24
C ASP A 70 -0.63 -15.26 2.12
N ASP A 71 0.28 -16.18 1.75
CA ASP A 71 1.56 -16.39 2.44
C ASP A 71 2.69 -15.50 1.88
N ALA A 72 2.39 -14.62 0.93
CA ALA A 72 3.38 -13.71 0.38
C ALA A 72 3.92 -12.77 1.47
N GLN A 73 5.23 -12.76 1.63
CA GLN A 73 5.93 -11.89 2.57
C GLN A 73 6.77 -10.87 1.81
N ILE A 74 6.94 -9.69 2.41
CA ILE A 74 7.80 -8.64 1.86
C ILE A 74 8.91 -8.33 2.83
N ILE A 75 10.11 -8.26 2.28
CA ILE A 75 11.31 -7.78 2.95
C ILE A 75 11.66 -6.44 2.33
N ALA A 76 11.79 -5.42 3.15
CA ALA A 76 12.36 -4.15 2.72
C ALA A 76 13.87 -4.13 2.95
N GLY A 77 14.62 -3.52 2.05
CA GLY A 77 16.06 -3.41 2.19
C GLY A 77 16.69 -2.42 1.23
N TYR A 78 17.96 -2.15 1.48
CA TYR A 78 18.84 -1.36 0.61
C TYR A 78 19.87 -2.27 0.00
N VAL A 79 20.20 -2.04 -1.27
CA VAL A 79 21.32 -2.74 -1.91
C VAL A 79 22.60 -2.01 -1.53
N ASP A 80 23.39 -2.62 -0.66
CA ASP A 80 24.63 -2.02 -0.17
C ASP A 80 25.81 -2.27 -1.13
N ASP A 81 25.81 -3.41 -1.85
CA ASP A 81 26.92 -3.80 -2.69
C ASP A 81 26.52 -4.84 -3.74
N THR A 82 27.35 -5.00 -4.75
CA THR A 82 27.27 -6.08 -5.74
C THR A 82 28.45 -7.04 -5.57
N VAL A 83 28.17 -8.23 -5.06
CA VAL A 83 29.16 -9.27 -4.80
C VAL A 83 29.26 -10.20 -6.01
N LYS A 84 30.48 -10.59 -6.39
CA LYS A 84 30.75 -11.57 -7.46
C LYS A 84 31.13 -12.92 -6.85
N GLU A 85 30.34 -13.95 -7.15
CA GLU A 85 30.66 -15.33 -6.82
C GLU A 85 30.82 -16.16 -8.11
N GLY A 86 32.04 -16.48 -8.47
CA GLY A 86 32.37 -17.09 -9.77
C GLY A 86 32.01 -16.17 -10.94
N ILE A 87 31.16 -16.64 -11.85
CA ILE A 87 30.67 -15.88 -13.01
C ILE A 87 29.39 -15.09 -12.72
N ARG A 88 28.74 -15.29 -11.55
CA ARG A 88 27.47 -14.69 -11.18
C ARG A 88 27.67 -13.45 -10.31
N ARG A 89 26.78 -12.49 -10.48
CA ARG A 89 26.70 -11.29 -9.66
C ARG A 89 25.46 -11.34 -8.80
N TYR A 90 25.61 -10.91 -7.55
CA TYR A 90 24.52 -10.86 -6.56
C TYR A 90 24.48 -9.50 -5.91
N TRP A 91 23.29 -9.01 -5.64
CA TRP A 91 23.11 -7.89 -4.74
C TRP A 91 23.24 -8.37 -3.30
N LYS A 92 24.04 -7.66 -2.52
CA LYS A 92 24.02 -7.73 -1.06
C LYS A 92 22.99 -6.75 -0.56
N VAL A 93 21.91 -7.29 -0.01
CA VAL A 93 20.79 -6.50 0.48
C VAL A 93 20.82 -6.46 1.99
N ARG A 94 20.89 -5.26 2.55
CA ARG A 94 20.74 -5.01 3.99
C ARG A 94 19.27 -4.83 4.30
N ARG A 95 18.73 -5.66 5.21
CA ARG A 95 17.34 -5.60 5.65
C ARG A 95 17.05 -4.31 6.42
N VAL A 96 15.89 -3.75 6.16
CA VAL A 96 15.27 -2.80 7.09
C VAL A 96 14.35 -3.59 8.02
N THR A 97 14.47 -3.35 9.30
CA THR A 97 13.79 -4.15 10.36
C THR A 97 12.26 -4.02 10.34
N GLU A 98 11.72 -3.09 9.56
CA GLU A 98 10.29 -2.95 9.34
C GLU A 98 9.79 -4.04 8.40
N GLN A 99 9.26 -5.10 8.95
CA GLN A 99 8.46 -6.07 8.18
C GLN A 99 7.13 -5.39 7.81
N ARG A 100 7.03 -4.88 6.61
CA ARG A 100 5.72 -4.53 6.05
C ARG A 100 5.07 -5.83 5.59
N GLN A 101 4.09 -6.31 6.34
CA GLN A 101 3.13 -7.21 5.74
C GLN A 101 2.37 -6.40 4.68
N LEU A 102 2.37 -6.89 3.44
CA LEU A 102 1.33 -6.46 2.51
C LEU A 102 0.02 -6.88 3.14
N ILE A 103 -0.71 -5.92 3.67
CA ILE A 103 -2.11 -6.15 3.98
C ILE A 103 -2.74 -6.41 2.62
N LYS A 104 -2.94 -7.69 2.32
CA LYS A 104 -3.71 -8.07 1.14
C LYS A 104 -5.06 -7.42 1.33
N ARG A 105 -5.42 -6.52 0.42
CA ARG A 105 -6.76 -5.96 0.43
C ARG A 105 -7.73 -7.10 0.26
N ILE A 106 -8.47 -7.41 1.30
CA ILE A 106 -9.50 -8.47 1.30
C ILE A 106 -10.64 -8.04 0.37
N ASP A 107 -10.82 -6.73 0.18
CA ASP A 107 -11.93 -6.18 -0.56
C ASP A 107 -11.55 -5.69 -1.95
N VAL A 108 -12.41 -6.03 -2.89
CA VAL A 108 -12.38 -5.44 -4.23
C VAL A 108 -12.75 -3.97 -4.11
N ARG A 109 -11.89 -3.10 -4.60
CA ARG A 109 -12.17 -1.67 -4.72
C ARG A 109 -12.66 -1.36 -6.12
N MET A 110 -13.80 -0.73 -6.21
CA MET A 110 -14.34 -0.22 -7.45
C MET A 110 -13.98 1.25 -7.58
N LYS A 111 -13.33 1.60 -8.67
CA LYS A 111 -13.14 3.02 -9.02
C LYS A 111 -14.49 3.58 -9.43
N ILE A 112 -15.01 4.49 -8.66
CA ILE A 112 -16.29 5.14 -8.92
C ILE A 112 -16.25 6.57 -8.40
N GLU A 113 -16.60 7.50 -9.25
CA GLU A 113 -16.64 8.93 -8.97
C GLU A 113 -18.08 9.33 -8.68
N LEU A 114 -18.41 9.49 -7.40
CA LEU A 114 -19.72 9.94 -6.94
C LEU A 114 -19.57 11.21 -6.12
N PRO A 115 -20.46 12.18 -6.26
CA PRO A 115 -20.52 13.29 -5.33
C PRO A 115 -20.84 12.76 -3.93
N VAL A 116 -20.11 13.23 -2.94
CA VAL A 116 -20.31 12.87 -1.55
C VAL A 116 -20.40 14.15 -0.72
N GLN A 117 -21.33 14.18 0.21
CA GLN A 117 -21.35 15.18 1.26
C GLN A 117 -20.74 14.57 2.51
N PHE A 118 -20.01 15.36 3.29
CA PHE A 118 -19.42 14.87 4.53
C PHE A 118 -19.48 15.92 5.62
N MET A 119 -19.44 15.46 6.85
CA MET A 119 -19.34 16.29 8.03
C MET A 119 -18.51 15.56 9.08
N GLN A 120 -17.83 16.32 9.92
CA GLN A 120 -17.17 15.76 11.10
C GLN A 120 -18.21 15.50 12.20
N ASP A 121 -18.09 14.41 12.93
CA ASP A 121 -19.03 14.02 13.98
C ASP A 121 -19.11 15.05 15.13
N THR A 122 -18.06 15.86 15.27
CA THR A 122 -17.96 16.92 16.31
C THR A 122 -18.42 18.30 15.84
N TRP A 123 -18.87 18.44 14.60
CA TRP A 123 -19.30 19.75 14.08
C TRP A 123 -20.55 20.24 14.78
N SER A 124 -20.52 21.53 15.14
CA SER A 124 -21.63 22.20 15.77
C SER A 124 -22.69 22.58 14.75
N LEU A 125 -23.92 22.72 15.23
CA LEU A 125 -25.01 23.26 14.43
C LEU A 125 -24.72 24.74 14.08
N ASN A 126 -25.05 25.12 12.85
CA ASN A 126 -25.03 26.51 12.41
C ASN A 126 -26.16 27.31 13.04
N SER A 127 -26.29 28.63 12.70
CA SER A 127 -27.33 29.52 13.20
C SER A 127 -28.76 29.05 12.91
N ASP A 128 -28.95 28.23 11.89
CA ASP A 128 -30.23 27.70 11.44
C ASP A 128 -30.57 26.33 12.04
N GLY A 129 -29.68 25.81 12.91
CA GLY A 129 -29.83 24.52 13.58
C GLY A 129 -29.47 23.34 12.68
N GLU A 130 -28.77 23.57 11.56
CA GLU A 130 -28.30 22.54 10.65
C GLU A 130 -26.78 22.41 10.73
N ILE A 131 -26.24 21.25 10.37
CA ILE A 131 -24.81 21.05 10.23
C ILE A 131 -24.41 21.32 8.78
N ASP A 132 -23.49 22.25 8.58
CA ASP A 132 -22.95 22.53 7.27
C ASP A 132 -22.17 21.30 6.77
N LYS A 133 -22.69 20.68 5.70
CA LYS A 133 -22.04 19.56 5.03
C LYS A 133 -21.13 20.09 3.94
N GLU A 134 -19.88 19.66 3.97
CA GLU A 134 -18.95 19.91 2.88
C GLU A 134 -19.12 18.90 1.74
N GLN A 135 -18.55 19.24 0.58
CA GLN A 135 -18.66 18.40 -0.61
C GLN A 135 -17.31 17.80 -0.98
N GLY A 136 -17.35 16.56 -1.45
CA GLY A 136 -16.22 15.84 -1.98
C GLY A 136 -16.64 14.93 -3.12
N GLN A 137 -15.67 14.15 -3.61
CA GLN A 137 -15.88 13.15 -4.66
C GLN A 137 -15.20 11.85 -4.31
N THR A 138 -15.90 10.73 -4.42
CA THR A 138 -15.27 9.43 -4.22
C THR A 138 -14.26 9.13 -5.33
N MET A 139 -13.16 8.49 -4.98
CA MET A 139 -12.16 7.97 -5.91
C MET A 139 -12.29 6.45 -6.08
N ASP A 140 -12.52 5.76 -4.98
CA ASP A 140 -12.82 4.34 -4.96
C ASP A 140 -13.69 3.99 -3.74
N ILE A 141 -14.44 2.89 -3.86
CA ILE A 141 -15.31 2.34 -2.82
C ILE A 141 -15.06 0.84 -2.70
N SER A 142 -15.03 0.33 -1.48
CA SER A 142 -15.01 -1.10 -1.16
C SER A 142 -16.03 -1.42 -0.06
N ASN A 143 -16.16 -2.69 0.32
CA ASN A 143 -17.04 -3.09 1.42
C ASN A 143 -16.65 -2.44 2.77
N ASN A 144 -15.38 -2.14 2.97
CA ASN A 144 -14.84 -1.69 4.26
C ASN A 144 -14.31 -0.25 4.25
N GLY A 145 -14.50 0.49 3.16
CA GLY A 145 -14.04 1.86 3.12
C GLY A 145 -14.21 2.54 1.77
N LEU A 146 -14.00 3.83 1.79
CA LEU A 146 -14.02 4.67 0.61
C LEU A 146 -12.82 5.63 0.62
N ALA A 147 -12.32 5.98 -0.55
CA ALA A 147 -11.39 7.06 -0.73
C ALA A 147 -12.14 8.26 -1.32
N VAL A 148 -11.95 9.43 -0.71
CA VAL A 148 -12.64 10.66 -1.11
C VAL A 148 -11.61 11.74 -1.40
N TYR A 149 -11.80 12.45 -2.50
CA TYR A 149 -11.12 13.72 -2.76
C TYR A 149 -11.97 14.85 -2.19
N MET A 150 -11.37 15.68 -1.31
CA MET A 150 -12.06 16.78 -0.63
C MET A 150 -11.05 17.91 -0.36
N ASN A 151 -11.57 19.11 -0.14
CA ASN A 151 -10.76 20.29 0.19
C ASN A 151 -10.59 20.51 1.71
N HIS A 152 -11.05 19.56 2.51
CA HIS A 152 -10.96 19.61 3.96
C HIS A 152 -9.85 18.68 4.46
N TRP A 153 -9.17 19.07 5.52
CA TRP A 153 -8.15 18.26 6.18
C TRP A 153 -8.71 17.69 7.49
N PHE A 154 -8.55 16.38 7.66
CA PHE A 154 -8.90 15.66 8.88
C PHE A 154 -7.65 15.05 9.50
N ASP A 155 -7.63 14.92 10.81
CA ASP A 155 -6.62 14.14 11.49
C ASP A 155 -6.93 12.64 11.39
N VAL A 156 -5.87 11.82 11.34
CA VAL A 156 -6.02 10.37 11.35
C VAL A 156 -6.64 9.93 12.67
N GLY A 157 -7.71 9.14 12.60
CA GLY A 157 -8.49 8.70 13.75
C GLY A 157 -9.77 9.51 13.98
N GLU A 158 -9.98 10.64 13.30
CA GLU A 158 -11.24 11.39 13.39
C GLU A 158 -12.41 10.63 12.76
N SER A 159 -13.57 10.80 13.35
CA SER A 159 -14.84 10.26 12.84
C SER A 159 -15.52 11.23 11.90
N CYS A 160 -15.94 10.73 10.75
CA CYS A 160 -16.65 11.49 9.74
C CYS A 160 -17.92 10.77 9.33
N ILE A 161 -18.95 11.52 9.00
CA ILE A 161 -20.19 11.02 8.43
C ILE A 161 -20.21 11.40 6.95
N PHE A 162 -20.32 10.40 6.09
CA PHE A 162 -20.40 10.57 4.64
C PHE A 162 -21.81 10.27 4.16
N THR A 163 -22.42 11.19 3.44
CA THR A 163 -23.70 11.00 2.75
C THR A 163 -23.43 10.65 1.29
N LEU A 164 -23.64 9.40 0.93
CA LEU A 164 -23.45 8.86 -0.42
C LEU A 164 -24.77 8.83 -1.19
N PRO A 165 -24.80 9.18 -2.49
CA PRO A 165 -25.97 8.96 -3.32
C PRO A 165 -26.26 7.46 -3.45
N ARG A 166 -27.50 7.09 -3.53
CA ARG A 166 -27.90 5.70 -3.70
C ARG A 166 -27.58 5.25 -5.12
N ILE A 167 -26.85 4.15 -5.24
CA ILE A 167 -26.53 3.51 -6.51
C ILE A 167 -27.53 2.38 -6.71
N GLY A 168 -28.38 2.47 -7.76
CA GLY A 168 -29.27 1.39 -8.17
C GLY A 168 -30.77 1.77 -8.14
N THR A 169 -31.57 0.97 -8.85
CA THR A 169 -33.03 1.10 -8.98
C THR A 169 -33.71 0.39 -7.81
N VAL A 170 -33.94 1.05 -6.71
CA VAL A 170 -34.82 0.51 -5.66
C VAL A 170 -35.97 1.48 -5.43
N SER A 171 -37.17 0.94 -5.42
CA SER A 171 -38.46 1.62 -5.33
C SER A 171 -38.77 2.30 -3.98
N SER A 172 -37.85 2.37 -3.06
CA SER A 172 -38.00 3.11 -1.79
C SER A 172 -37.44 4.51 -1.96
N GLY A 173 -38.23 5.53 -1.68
CA GLY A 173 -37.93 6.95 -1.91
C GLY A 173 -36.70 7.55 -1.22
N GLN A 174 -35.82 6.76 -0.65
CA GLN A 174 -34.59 7.19 -0.02
C GLN A 174 -33.50 7.44 -1.07
N LYS A 175 -33.03 8.67 -1.20
CA LYS A 175 -32.09 9.11 -2.26
C LYS A 175 -30.60 8.99 -1.87
N SER A 176 -30.29 8.79 -0.60
CA SER A 176 -28.92 8.78 -0.08
C SER A 176 -28.76 7.82 1.12
N HIS A 177 -27.52 7.46 1.45
CA HIS A 177 -27.14 6.72 2.65
C HIS A 177 -26.06 7.45 3.41
N ASP A 178 -26.19 7.50 4.73
CA ASP A 178 -25.15 7.99 5.61
C ASP A 178 -24.27 6.81 6.05
N VAL A 179 -22.97 7.00 5.95
CA VAL A 179 -21.93 6.04 6.34
C VAL A 179 -21.02 6.71 7.33
N VAL A 180 -20.87 6.12 8.52
CA VAL A 180 -19.88 6.57 9.49
C VAL A 180 -18.55 5.90 9.20
N GLY A 181 -17.50 6.70 9.13
CA GLY A 181 -16.14 6.23 8.89
C GLY A 181 -15.15 6.90 9.82
N VAL A 182 -13.98 6.26 9.96
CA VAL A 182 -12.83 6.82 10.67
C VAL A 182 -11.74 7.11 9.65
N VAL A 183 -11.15 8.29 9.75
CA VAL A 183 -10.05 8.69 8.86
C VAL A 183 -8.84 7.82 9.14
N CYS A 184 -8.44 7.01 8.15
CA CYS A 184 -7.29 6.12 8.27
C CYS A 184 -6.01 6.76 7.74
N TRP A 185 -6.12 7.70 6.79
CA TRP A 185 -5.00 8.43 6.21
C TRP A 185 -5.50 9.65 5.42
N MET A 186 -4.67 10.68 5.34
CA MET A 186 -4.85 11.88 4.52
C MET A 186 -3.64 12.08 3.62
N ARG A 187 -3.85 12.79 2.50
CA ARG A 187 -2.79 12.99 1.49
C ARG A 187 -2.89 14.35 0.83
#